data_58d61b38fe85c1151492fbf580faa96e
#
_entry.id   58d61b38fe85c1151492fbf580faa96e
#
_cell.length_a   1.000
_cell.length_b   1.000
_cell.length_c   1.000
_cell.angle_alpha   90.00
_cell.angle_beta   90.00
_cell.angle_gamma   90.00
#
_symmetry.space_group_name_H-M   'P 1'
#
loop_
_entity.id
_entity.type
_entity.pdbx_description
1 polymer ?
#
loop_
_entity_poly.entity_id
_entity_poly.type
_entity_poly.pdbx_seq_one_letter_code
_entity_poly.pdbx_strand_id
1 'polypeptide(L)'
;MRSPSLLLVIVCLLSVSGVSFGQSHPERIRVILDTDANNELDDQHAIAYLLFNGDVFDVEAITVNRTRAGGGVDQHLAEAQRVVRLCGLDTKIPVLLGADKSFEEIRGQLDQGDFDGAEAVNFIIERAQAADDRRLVLLPVGKLTNIALALAKDPSIIPQVRVVWLGSNYPKRGEYNKENDVPSLNYILETEVEFEIATVRYGQPSGTDAVRATLDEIRQIMPGKGPKVSPPVTGRHGGEFSTFGDYSVSLFQNIRLHGDPPSRALFDMAAVAIVKNPDWATAVPMPAPILRDGQWTERPDNPRKIVLWENFDRKAIMADFYDRMQHYQLASPPPEVRRTQP
;
A
#
# COMPACT_ATOMS: atom_id res chain seq x y z
N MET A 1 50.38 76.77 17.71
CA MET A 1 49.29 76.06 18.38
C MET A 1 48.53 75.34 17.28
N ARG A 2 48.68 74.04 17.10
CA ARG A 2 48.04 73.23 16.11
C ARG A 2 47.05 72.29 16.81
N SER A 3 45.79 72.40 16.45
CA SER A 3 44.70 71.61 16.98
C SER A 3 44.67 70.23 16.29
N PRO A 4 44.42 69.10 16.94
CA PRO A 4 44.30 67.80 16.29
C PRO A 4 42.85 67.56 15.93
N SER A 5 42.66 67.17 14.67
CA SER A 5 41.35 66.70 14.12
C SER A 5 41.06 65.28 14.55
N LEU A 6 39.94 65.07 15.21
CA LEU A 6 39.44 63.76 15.65
C LEU A 6 38.71 63.09 14.45
N LEU A 7 39.24 61.95 13.97
CA LEU A 7 38.66 61.16 12.92
C LEU A 7 37.65 60.16 13.52
N LEU A 8 36.38 60.35 13.28
CA LEU A 8 35.32 59.45 13.74
C LEU A 8 35.15 58.30 12.73
N VAL A 9 35.56 57.12 13.12
CA VAL A 9 35.36 55.89 12.32
C VAL A 9 34.00 55.30 12.68
N ILE A 10 33.03 55.37 11.74
CA ILE A 10 31.73 54.70 11.85
C ILE A 10 31.87 53.29 11.34
N VAL A 11 31.81 52.31 12.25
CA VAL A 11 31.76 50.88 11.90
C VAL A 11 30.29 50.49 11.65
N CYS A 12 29.90 50.34 10.36
CA CYS A 12 28.61 49.75 10.00
C CYS A 12 28.66 48.22 10.22
N LEU A 13 27.99 47.74 11.24
CA LEU A 13 27.69 46.34 11.46
C LEU A 13 26.55 45.93 10.49
N LEU A 14 26.94 45.27 9.38
CA LEU A 14 25.99 44.58 8.52
C LEU A 14 25.52 43.29 9.20
N SER A 15 24.32 43.28 9.77
CA SER A 15 23.64 42.07 10.23
C SER A 15 23.19 41.26 9.03
N VAL A 16 23.95 40.21 8.70
CA VAL A 16 23.52 39.19 7.73
C VAL A 16 22.45 38.34 8.41
N SER A 17 21.19 38.63 8.09
CA SER A 17 20.06 37.76 8.43
C SER A 17 20.22 36.46 7.63
N GLY A 18 20.70 35.41 8.28
CA GLY A 18 20.76 34.07 7.69
C GLY A 18 19.35 33.58 7.38
N VAL A 19 19.01 33.55 6.09
CA VAL A 19 17.84 32.81 5.63
C VAL A 19 18.15 31.32 5.81
N SER A 20 17.58 30.73 6.86
CA SER A 20 17.62 29.29 7.06
C SER A 20 16.76 28.68 5.95
N PHE A 21 17.40 28.12 4.92
CA PHE A 21 16.73 27.21 4.01
C PHE A 21 16.41 25.94 4.82
N GLY A 22 15.21 25.86 5.36
CA GLY A 22 14.67 24.60 5.86
C GLY A 22 14.77 23.60 4.71
N GLN A 23 15.47 22.50 4.91
CA GLN A 23 15.41 21.37 3.98
C GLN A 23 13.93 20.93 3.95
N SER A 24 13.25 21.21 2.86
CA SER A 24 11.92 20.63 2.61
C SER A 24 12.14 19.14 2.46
N HIS A 25 11.84 18.36 3.51
CA HIS A 25 11.69 16.93 3.34
C HIS A 25 10.61 16.70 2.28
N PRO A 26 10.81 15.75 1.35
CA PRO A 26 9.77 15.42 0.39
C PRO A 26 8.49 15.07 1.18
N GLU A 27 7.37 15.57 0.67
CA GLU A 27 6.08 15.36 1.30
C GLU A 27 5.73 13.87 1.30
N ARG A 28 5.42 13.31 2.49
CA ARG A 28 5.11 11.89 2.61
C ARG A 28 3.76 11.56 1.95
N ILE A 29 3.66 10.36 1.42
CA ILE A 29 2.47 9.88 0.72
C ILE A 29 1.47 9.35 1.74
N ARG A 30 0.26 9.91 1.79
CA ARG A 30 -0.85 9.39 2.59
C ARG A 30 -1.35 8.10 1.97
N VAL A 31 -1.47 7.04 2.76
CA VAL A 31 -1.85 5.72 2.22
C VAL A 31 -2.72 4.91 3.19
N ILE A 32 -3.72 4.23 2.63
CA ILE A 32 -4.43 3.09 3.24
C ILE A 32 -4.13 1.87 2.39
N LEU A 33 -3.58 0.83 2.99
CA LEU A 33 -3.40 -0.48 2.35
C LEU A 33 -4.64 -1.33 2.62
N ASP A 34 -5.22 -1.94 1.58
CA ASP A 34 -6.35 -2.87 1.68
C ASP A 34 -5.90 -4.28 1.24
N THR A 35 -6.03 -5.28 2.13
CA THR A 35 -5.31 -6.56 2.04
C THR A 35 -6.20 -7.76 2.33
N ASP A 36 -5.89 -8.93 1.76
CA ASP A 36 -6.44 -10.24 2.13
C ASP A 36 -5.36 -11.15 2.76
N ALA A 37 -4.65 -10.62 3.74
CA ALA A 37 -3.36 -11.05 4.30
C ALA A 37 -3.22 -12.54 4.69
N ASN A 38 -4.31 -13.30 4.87
CA ASN A 38 -4.22 -14.70 5.29
C ASN A 38 -4.23 -15.70 4.12
N ASN A 39 -4.22 -15.20 2.90
CA ASN A 39 -4.27 -16.06 1.72
C ASN A 39 -2.88 -16.64 1.38
N GLU A 40 -1.87 -15.83 1.13
CA GLU A 40 -0.51 -16.25 0.75
C GLU A 40 0.56 -15.69 1.70
N LEU A 41 1.64 -15.09 1.19
CA LEU A 41 2.71 -14.48 1.99
C LEU A 41 3.13 -13.08 1.50
N ASP A 42 2.72 -12.67 0.32
CA ASP A 42 3.11 -11.39 -0.29
C ASP A 42 2.45 -10.19 0.38
N ASP A 43 1.20 -10.33 0.84
CA ASP A 43 0.53 -9.36 1.71
C ASP A 43 1.36 -9.00 2.95
N GLN A 44 1.87 -10.00 3.69
CA GLN A 44 2.66 -9.75 4.90
C GLN A 44 3.94 -8.97 4.58
N HIS A 45 4.56 -9.26 3.42
CA HIS A 45 5.73 -8.52 2.97
C HIS A 45 5.39 -7.11 2.51
N ALA A 46 4.23 -6.91 1.88
CA ALA A 46 3.69 -5.59 1.53
C ALA A 46 3.42 -4.74 2.77
N ILE A 47 2.73 -5.30 3.78
CA ILE A 47 2.46 -4.63 5.05
C ILE A 47 3.77 -4.22 5.72
N ALA A 48 4.71 -5.14 5.90
CA ALA A 48 5.98 -4.84 6.57
C ALA A 48 6.81 -3.81 5.78
N TYR A 49 6.88 -3.94 4.47
CA TYR A 49 7.59 -3.00 3.62
C TYR A 49 7.00 -1.60 3.67
N LEU A 50 5.68 -1.47 3.63
CA LEU A 50 4.99 -0.21 3.80
C LEU A 50 5.31 0.43 5.17
N LEU A 51 5.19 -0.35 6.25
CA LEU A 51 5.38 0.11 7.62
C LEU A 51 6.83 0.46 7.96
N PHE A 52 7.79 -0.07 7.21
CA PHE A 52 9.22 0.21 7.38
C PHE A 52 9.74 1.37 6.51
N ASN A 53 8.87 2.00 5.74
CA ASN A 53 9.15 3.18 4.93
C ASN A 53 8.43 4.45 5.46
N GLY A 54 8.44 4.68 6.77
CA GLY A 54 7.79 5.84 7.40
C GLY A 54 8.43 7.20 7.07
N ASP A 55 9.58 7.22 6.40
CA ASP A 55 10.15 8.41 5.77
C ASP A 55 9.48 8.78 4.45
N VAL A 56 8.76 7.83 3.84
CA VAL A 56 8.04 8.00 2.56
C VAL A 56 6.53 8.03 2.76
N PHE A 57 6.00 7.20 3.67
CA PHE A 57 4.57 7.00 3.83
C PHE A 57 4.04 7.52 5.18
N ASP A 58 2.90 8.22 5.11
CA ASP A 58 1.97 8.41 6.21
C ASP A 58 0.91 7.32 6.12
N VAL A 59 1.07 6.24 6.88
CA VAL A 59 0.15 5.11 6.86
C VAL A 59 -1.03 5.40 7.76
N GLU A 60 -2.20 5.60 7.17
CA GLU A 60 -3.41 5.98 7.90
C GLU A 60 -4.12 4.78 8.54
N ALA A 61 -4.17 3.68 7.81
CA ALA A 61 -4.70 2.40 8.28
C ALA A 61 -4.28 1.25 7.36
N ILE A 62 -4.56 0.04 7.84
CA ILE A 62 -4.67 -1.17 7.01
C ILE A 62 -6.13 -1.62 7.11
N THR A 63 -6.80 -1.78 5.96
CA THR A 63 -8.13 -2.38 5.88
C THR A 63 -8.01 -3.79 5.35
N VAL A 64 -8.93 -4.66 5.73
CA VAL A 64 -8.91 -6.06 5.27
C VAL A 64 -10.16 -6.41 4.48
N ASN A 65 -10.03 -7.38 3.59
CA ASN A 65 -11.17 -7.97 2.90
C ASN A 65 -10.98 -9.49 2.82
N ARG A 66 -12.05 -10.21 2.49
CA ARG A 66 -12.00 -11.64 2.28
C ARG A 66 -11.92 -11.98 0.81
N THR A 67 -10.99 -12.86 0.46
CA THR A 67 -10.97 -13.57 -0.81
C THR A 67 -11.29 -15.06 -0.60
N ARG A 68 -11.36 -15.85 -1.68
CA ARG A 68 -11.77 -17.26 -1.62
C ARG A 68 -10.81 -18.19 -0.87
N ALA A 69 -9.56 -17.78 -0.66
CA ALA A 69 -8.59 -18.50 0.16
C ALA A 69 -8.33 -17.74 1.46
N GLY A 70 -7.70 -18.41 2.45
CA GLY A 70 -7.32 -17.77 3.70
C GLY A 70 -8.41 -17.74 4.79
N GLY A 71 -9.61 -18.26 4.51
CA GLY A 71 -10.72 -18.34 5.47
C GLY A 71 -11.67 -17.15 5.48
N GLY A 72 -12.28 -16.82 6.60
CA GLY A 72 -13.15 -15.67 6.78
C GLY A 72 -12.40 -14.37 6.97
N VAL A 73 -13.07 -13.24 6.88
CA VAL A 73 -12.46 -11.91 7.02
C VAL A 73 -11.76 -11.72 8.37
N ASP A 74 -12.25 -12.35 9.43
CA ASP A 74 -11.60 -12.32 10.76
C ASP A 74 -10.20 -12.95 10.75
N GLN A 75 -9.98 -13.97 9.92
CA GLN A 75 -8.66 -14.61 9.79
C GLN A 75 -7.68 -13.72 9.03
N HIS A 76 -8.15 -12.99 8.02
CA HIS A 76 -7.36 -11.97 7.34
C HIS A 76 -7.03 -10.80 8.27
N LEU A 77 -8.00 -10.36 9.09
CA LEU A 77 -7.78 -9.34 10.12
C LEU A 77 -6.71 -9.77 11.12
N ALA A 78 -6.84 -10.99 11.66
CA ALA A 78 -5.88 -11.53 12.63
C ALA A 78 -4.46 -11.63 12.06
N GLU A 79 -4.32 -11.97 10.77
CA GLU A 79 -3.02 -12.03 10.12
C GLU A 79 -2.42 -10.64 9.87
N ALA A 80 -3.20 -9.69 9.39
CA ALA A 80 -2.75 -8.31 9.24
C ALA A 80 -2.31 -7.71 10.57
N GLN A 81 -3.10 -7.90 11.65
CA GLN A 81 -2.76 -7.47 13.01
C GLN A 81 -1.46 -8.12 13.51
N ARG A 82 -1.25 -9.41 13.21
CA ARG A 82 -0.01 -10.13 13.54
C ARG A 82 1.21 -9.45 12.93
N VAL A 83 1.15 -9.11 11.65
CA VAL A 83 2.26 -8.45 10.95
C VAL A 83 2.50 -7.04 11.50
N VAL A 84 1.44 -6.24 11.71
CA VAL A 84 1.55 -4.90 12.29
C VAL A 84 2.20 -4.96 13.68
N ARG A 85 1.86 -5.96 14.49
CA ARG A 85 2.49 -6.19 15.80
C ARG A 85 3.96 -6.60 15.67
N LEU A 86 4.31 -7.46 14.72
CA LEU A 86 5.72 -7.81 14.43
C LEU A 86 6.53 -6.62 13.92
N CYS A 87 5.86 -5.60 13.37
CA CYS A 87 6.48 -4.33 13.02
C CYS A 87 6.55 -3.34 14.21
N GLY A 88 6.00 -3.70 15.40
CA GLY A 88 6.00 -2.83 16.58
C GLY A 88 5.06 -1.62 16.48
N LEU A 89 3.98 -1.74 15.70
CA LEU A 89 3.08 -0.63 15.39
C LEU A 89 1.60 -0.91 15.72
N ASP A 90 1.31 -1.99 16.44
CA ASP A 90 -0.05 -2.43 16.80
C ASP A 90 -0.87 -1.41 17.62
N THR A 91 -0.20 -0.49 18.32
CA THR A 91 -0.86 0.61 19.04
C THR A 91 -0.94 1.92 18.27
N LYS A 92 -0.37 1.98 17.06
CA LYS A 92 -0.24 3.22 16.27
C LYS A 92 -1.00 3.17 14.94
N ILE A 93 -0.97 2.03 14.28
CA ILE A 93 -1.60 1.85 12.97
C ILE A 93 -2.84 0.99 13.13
N PRO A 94 -4.05 1.52 12.89
CA PRO A 94 -5.27 0.76 12.99
C PRO A 94 -5.35 -0.30 11.88
N VAL A 95 -5.87 -1.47 12.23
CA VAL A 95 -6.21 -2.55 11.29
C VAL A 95 -7.72 -2.76 11.39
N LEU A 96 -8.44 -2.48 10.31
CA LEU A 96 -9.89 -2.34 10.31
C LEU A 96 -10.57 -3.46 9.53
N LEU A 97 -11.67 -3.95 10.08
CA LEU A 97 -12.47 -5.00 9.45
C LEU A 97 -13.20 -4.45 8.22
N GLY A 98 -13.03 -5.10 7.08
CA GLY A 98 -13.72 -4.78 5.84
C GLY A 98 -14.66 -5.89 5.38
N ALA A 99 -14.97 -5.91 4.08
CA ALA A 99 -16.02 -6.72 3.51
C ALA A 99 -15.68 -8.23 3.45
N ASP A 100 -16.56 -9.05 4.00
CA ASP A 100 -16.57 -10.51 3.85
C ASP A 100 -17.21 -10.92 2.51
N LYS A 101 -18.28 -10.26 2.10
CA LYS A 101 -19.05 -10.52 0.87
C LYS A 101 -18.51 -9.75 -0.33
N SER A 102 -19.17 -9.91 -1.47
CA SER A 102 -18.86 -9.19 -2.71
C SER A 102 -19.54 -7.81 -2.76
N PHE A 103 -19.07 -6.97 -3.68
CA PHE A 103 -19.63 -5.64 -3.94
C PHE A 103 -21.14 -5.69 -4.24
N GLU A 104 -21.58 -6.62 -5.09
CA GLU A 104 -23.00 -6.74 -5.48
C GLU A 104 -23.90 -7.16 -4.31
N GLU A 105 -23.40 -7.97 -3.38
CA GLU A 105 -24.16 -8.39 -2.21
C GLU A 105 -24.35 -7.28 -1.19
N ILE A 106 -23.42 -6.30 -1.15
CA ILE A 106 -23.37 -5.25 -0.12
C ILE A 106 -23.93 -3.93 -0.62
N ARG A 107 -23.68 -3.54 -1.89
CA ARG A 107 -23.92 -2.18 -2.41
C ARG A 107 -25.34 -1.66 -2.20
N GLY A 108 -26.35 -2.54 -2.15
CA GLY A 108 -27.74 -2.19 -1.87
C GLY A 108 -28.04 -1.84 -0.42
N GLN A 109 -27.03 -1.93 0.48
CA GLN A 109 -27.18 -1.72 1.93
C GLN A 109 -26.40 -0.50 2.43
N LEU A 110 -25.75 0.26 1.55
CA LEU A 110 -24.84 1.36 1.91
C LEU A 110 -25.51 2.51 2.67
N ASP A 111 -26.84 2.69 2.53
CA ASP A 111 -27.61 3.68 3.29
C ASP A 111 -27.90 3.22 4.72
N GLN A 112 -27.62 1.97 5.07
CA GLN A 112 -27.77 1.44 6.41
C GLN A 112 -26.59 1.90 7.27
N GLY A 113 -26.85 2.11 8.58
CA GLY A 113 -25.79 2.51 9.52
C GLY A 113 -24.76 1.43 9.75
N ASP A 114 -25.16 0.16 9.59
CA ASP A 114 -24.32 -1.04 9.73
C ASP A 114 -24.52 -1.94 8.51
N PHE A 115 -23.42 -2.28 7.85
CA PHE A 115 -23.37 -3.19 6.70
C PHE A 115 -22.02 -3.91 6.69
N ASP A 116 -21.92 -5.00 5.94
CA ASP A 116 -20.69 -5.78 5.83
C ASP A 116 -19.54 -4.92 5.25
N GLY A 117 -18.47 -4.74 6.03
CA GLY A 117 -17.34 -3.87 5.69
C GLY A 117 -17.51 -2.39 6.10
N ALA A 118 -18.56 -2.04 6.85
CA ALA A 118 -18.84 -0.64 7.23
C ALA A 118 -17.67 0.06 7.93
N GLU A 119 -16.92 -0.65 8.78
CA GLU A 119 -15.78 -0.10 9.52
C GLU A 119 -14.71 0.42 8.54
N ALA A 120 -14.22 -0.42 7.64
CA ALA A 120 -13.20 -0.05 6.65
C ALA A 120 -13.73 1.01 5.68
N VAL A 121 -14.94 0.82 5.15
CA VAL A 121 -15.55 1.73 4.16
C VAL A 121 -15.74 3.14 4.72
N ASN A 122 -16.31 3.26 5.93
CA ASN A 122 -16.52 4.57 6.55
C ASN A 122 -15.20 5.25 6.91
N PHE A 123 -14.20 4.49 7.35
CA PHE A 123 -12.87 5.03 7.61
C PHE A 123 -12.19 5.55 6.33
N ILE A 124 -12.26 4.81 5.22
CA ILE A 124 -11.74 5.29 3.92
C ILE A 124 -12.38 6.63 3.55
N ILE A 125 -13.70 6.76 3.68
CA ILE A 125 -14.43 7.99 3.38
C ILE A 125 -13.99 9.13 4.30
N GLU A 126 -13.94 8.89 5.62
CA GLU A 126 -13.49 9.89 6.61
C GLU A 126 -12.09 10.40 6.29
N ARG A 127 -11.17 9.49 5.96
CA ARG A 127 -9.78 9.87 5.66
C ARG A 127 -9.63 10.56 4.32
N ALA A 128 -10.41 10.20 3.32
CA ALA A 128 -10.44 10.89 2.03
C ALA A 128 -10.95 12.33 2.16
N GLN A 129 -11.91 12.56 3.06
CA GLN A 129 -12.48 13.89 3.36
C GLN A 129 -11.67 14.73 4.35
N ALA A 130 -10.61 14.17 4.93
CA ALA A 130 -9.76 14.91 5.86
C ALA A 130 -9.15 16.15 5.21
N ALA A 131 -9.04 17.23 5.99
CA ALA A 131 -8.44 18.49 5.53
C ALA A 131 -6.91 18.32 5.36
N ASP A 132 -6.50 17.81 4.21
CA ASP A 132 -5.10 17.61 3.80
C ASP A 132 -5.02 17.90 2.30
N ASP A 133 -4.04 18.68 1.88
CA ASP A 133 -3.86 19.04 0.46
C ASP A 133 -3.32 17.85 -0.37
N ARG A 134 -2.78 16.83 0.29
CA ARG A 134 -2.30 15.60 -0.34
C ARG A 134 -3.46 14.63 -0.58
N ARG A 135 -3.51 14.09 -1.77
CA ARG A 135 -4.47 13.03 -2.08
C ARG A 135 -4.15 11.75 -1.30
N LEU A 136 -5.19 11.05 -0.88
CA LEU A 136 -5.07 9.76 -0.24
C LEU A 136 -4.84 8.65 -1.29
N VAL A 137 -3.75 7.91 -1.17
CA VAL A 137 -3.54 6.69 -1.97
C VAL A 137 -4.29 5.54 -1.32
N LEU A 138 -5.22 4.96 -2.05
CA LEU A 138 -5.83 3.67 -1.71
C LEU A 138 -5.05 2.59 -2.45
N LEU A 139 -4.42 1.70 -1.69
CA LEU A 139 -3.53 0.66 -2.22
C LEU A 139 -4.12 -0.74 -1.96
N PRO A 140 -5.16 -1.16 -2.70
CA PRO A 140 -5.69 -2.51 -2.58
C PRO A 140 -4.74 -3.54 -3.20
N VAL A 141 -4.43 -4.58 -2.43
CA VAL A 141 -3.63 -5.73 -2.87
C VAL A 141 -4.45 -7.04 -2.85
N GLY A 142 -5.70 -6.97 -2.45
CA GLY A 142 -6.73 -8.02 -2.59
C GLY A 142 -7.81 -7.65 -3.62
N LYS A 143 -9.05 -8.11 -3.40
CA LYS A 143 -10.22 -7.70 -4.20
C LYS A 143 -10.56 -6.23 -3.96
N LEU A 144 -11.21 -5.58 -4.91
CA LEU A 144 -11.51 -4.14 -4.87
C LEU A 144 -12.78 -3.76 -4.10
N THR A 145 -13.40 -4.68 -3.36
CA THR A 145 -14.72 -4.51 -2.74
C THR A 145 -14.81 -3.30 -1.82
N ASN A 146 -13.89 -3.17 -0.84
CA ASN A 146 -13.91 -2.04 0.11
C ASN A 146 -13.78 -0.69 -0.61
N ILE A 147 -12.93 -0.61 -1.62
CA ILE A 147 -12.70 0.61 -2.39
C ILE A 147 -13.94 0.97 -3.22
N ALA A 148 -14.51 -0.01 -3.93
CA ALA A 148 -15.73 0.20 -4.72
C ALA A 148 -16.93 0.62 -3.85
N LEU A 149 -17.08 0.03 -2.65
CA LEU A 149 -18.13 0.39 -1.69
C LEU A 149 -17.94 1.83 -1.17
N ALA A 150 -16.70 2.23 -0.87
CA ALA A 150 -16.41 3.61 -0.43
C ALA A 150 -16.75 4.64 -1.51
N LEU A 151 -16.33 4.41 -2.76
CA LEU A 151 -16.65 5.27 -3.90
C LEU A 151 -18.16 5.28 -4.23
N ALA A 152 -18.86 4.15 -4.04
CA ALA A 152 -20.30 4.06 -4.26
C ALA A 152 -21.11 4.77 -3.16
N LYS A 153 -20.67 4.64 -1.90
CA LYS A 153 -21.32 5.27 -0.76
C LYS A 153 -21.15 6.79 -0.76
N ASP A 154 -19.97 7.25 -1.09
CA ASP A 154 -19.69 8.70 -1.18
C ASP A 154 -18.85 9.04 -2.42
N PRO A 155 -19.49 9.31 -3.57
CA PRO A 155 -18.77 9.68 -4.78
C PRO A 155 -18.00 11.01 -4.68
N SER A 156 -18.25 11.85 -3.66
CA SER A 156 -17.55 13.11 -3.47
C SER A 156 -16.06 12.92 -3.16
N ILE A 157 -15.66 11.72 -2.69
CA ILE A 157 -14.25 11.40 -2.41
C ILE A 157 -13.43 11.10 -3.67
N ILE A 158 -14.05 10.88 -4.82
CA ILE A 158 -13.35 10.51 -6.07
C ILE A 158 -12.16 11.44 -6.39
N PRO A 159 -12.28 12.77 -6.35
CA PRO A 159 -11.14 13.66 -6.64
C PRO A 159 -10.07 13.70 -5.55
N GLN A 160 -10.38 13.23 -4.32
CA GLN A 160 -9.45 13.22 -3.19
C GLN A 160 -8.59 11.96 -3.11
N VAL A 161 -8.91 10.94 -3.89
CA VAL A 161 -8.20 9.65 -3.83
C VAL A 161 -7.51 9.29 -5.14
N ARG A 162 -6.48 8.48 -5.04
CA ARG A 162 -5.79 7.77 -6.13
C ARG A 162 -5.77 6.30 -5.78
N VAL A 163 -6.24 5.43 -6.67
CA VAL A 163 -6.28 3.98 -6.43
C VAL A 163 -5.16 3.31 -7.22
N VAL A 164 -4.26 2.63 -6.52
CA VAL A 164 -3.20 1.80 -7.12
C VAL A 164 -3.44 0.36 -6.70
N TRP A 165 -3.93 -0.46 -7.61
CA TRP A 165 -4.38 -1.83 -7.34
C TRP A 165 -3.41 -2.87 -7.86
N LEU A 166 -3.06 -3.84 -7.01
CA LEU A 166 -2.42 -5.06 -7.48
C LEU A 166 -3.45 -6.03 -8.03
N GLY A 167 -3.36 -6.35 -9.30
CA GLY A 167 -4.26 -7.32 -9.90
C GLY A 167 -4.09 -7.42 -11.40
N SER A 168 -4.92 -8.25 -11.99
CA SER A 168 -5.04 -8.38 -13.43
C SER A 168 -3.86 -9.05 -14.14
N ASN A 169 -4.22 -9.96 -15.03
CA ASN A 169 -3.33 -10.60 -16.01
C ASN A 169 -3.42 -9.93 -17.40
N TYR A 170 -3.94 -8.68 -17.44
CA TYR A 170 -4.21 -7.99 -18.70
C TYR A 170 -3.04 -8.11 -19.70
N PRO A 171 -3.31 -8.38 -20.99
CA PRO A 171 -4.65 -8.57 -21.60
C PRO A 171 -5.21 -9.99 -21.45
N LYS A 172 -4.52 -10.91 -20.81
CA LYS A 172 -4.94 -12.30 -20.62
C LYS A 172 -6.03 -12.43 -19.56
N ARG A 173 -6.74 -13.55 -19.61
CA ARG A 173 -7.68 -13.95 -18.56
C ARG A 173 -6.95 -14.40 -17.31
N GLY A 174 -7.74 -14.60 -16.26
CA GLY A 174 -7.30 -15.21 -15.00
C GLY A 174 -6.38 -14.27 -14.22
N GLU A 175 -6.74 -13.97 -13.04
CA GLU A 175 -5.91 -13.40 -11.99
C GLU A 175 -6.74 -13.43 -10.72
N TYR A 176 -6.09 -13.74 -9.62
CA TYR A 176 -6.75 -14.09 -8.37
C TYR A 176 -7.63 -12.95 -7.81
N ASN A 177 -7.05 -11.75 -7.62
CA ASN A 177 -7.75 -10.60 -7.02
C ASN A 177 -8.91 -10.14 -7.89
N LYS A 178 -8.69 -10.07 -9.20
CA LYS A 178 -9.72 -9.76 -10.19
C LYS A 178 -10.91 -10.73 -10.13
N GLU A 179 -10.63 -12.04 -10.02
CA GLU A 179 -11.67 -13.07 -10.06
C GLU A 179 -12.45 -13.17 -8.74
N ASN A 180 -11.95 -12.58 -7.66
CA ASN A 180 -12.65 -12.56 -6.39
C ASN A 180 -13.82 -11.57 -6.35
N ASP A 181 -13.78 -10.47 -7.15
CA ASP A 181 -14.91 -9.53 -7.25
C ASP A 181 -14.87 -8.72 -8.56
N VAL A 182 -15.28 -9.33 -9.67
CA VAL A 182 -15.38 -8.66 -11.00
C VAL A 182 -16.32 -7.45 -10.98
N PRO A 183 -17.49 -7.47 -10.31
CA PRO A 183 -18.36 -6.31 -10.21
C PRO A 183 -17.69 -5.08 -9.60
N SER A 184 -16.91 -5.22 -8.55
CA SER A 184 -16.18 -4.09 -7.93
C SER A 184 -15.17 -3.46 -8.91
N LEU A 185 -14.42 -4.29 -9.64
CA LEU A 185 -13.50 -3.82 -10.66
C LEU A 185 -14.23 -3.07 -11.79
N ASN A 186 -15.31 -3.63 -12.33
CA ASN A 186 -16.09 -2.98 -13.38
C ASN A 186 -16.68 -1.64 -12.89
N TYR A 187 -17.14 -1.57 -11.64
CA TYR A 187 -17.60 -0.33 -11.05
C TYR A 187 -16.50 0.75 -11.05
N ILE A 188 -15.30 0.41 -10.61
CA ILE A 188 -14.16 1.34 -10.58
C ILE A 188 -13.74 1.78 -11.99
N LEU A 189 -13.75 0.85 -12.96
CA LEU A 189 -13.43 1.16 -14.36
C LEU A 189 -14.43 2.14 -15.01
N GLU A 190 -15.65 2.25 -14.49
CA GLU A 190 -16.68 3.19 -14.94
C GLU A 190 -16.71 4.51 -14.15
N THR A 191 -15.97 4.60 -13.03
CA THR A 191 -15.86 5.85 -12.25
C THR A 191 -14.74 6.74 -12.79
N GLU A 192 -14.74 8.04 -12.43
CA GLU A 192 -13.67 8.99 -12.80
C GLU A 192 -12.50 9.00 -11.81
N VAL A 193 -12.45 8.03 -10.88
CA VAL A 193 -11.33 7.94 -9.93
C VAL A 193 -10.02 7.68 -10.67
N GLU A 194 -8.92 8.30 -10.28
CA GLU A 194 -7.59 7.94 -10.79
C GLU A 194 -7.28 6.50 -10.43
N PHE A 195 -7.19 5.63 -11.44
CA PHE A 195 -7.05 4.21 -11.27
C PHE A 195 -5.85 3.66 -12.02
N GLU A 196 -5.01 2.95 -11.30
CA GLU A 196 -3.79 2.36 -11.78
C GLU A 196 -3.75 0.88 -11.39
N ILE A 197 -3.22 0.05 -12.27
CA ILE A 197 -3.12 -1.41 -12.07
C ILE A 197 -1.66 -1.83 -12.11
N ALA A 198 -1.11 -2.29 -10.98
CA ALA A 198 0.14 -3.04 -10.94
C ALA A 198 -0.14 -4.46 -11.48
N THR A 199 0.21 -4.70 -12.75
CA THR A 199 -0.21 -5.92 -13.43
C THR A 199 0.54 -7.16 -12.95
N VAL A 200 -0.19 -8.24 -12.66
CA VAL A 200 0.38 -9.50 -12.17
C VAL A 200 1.16 -10.22 -13.26
N ARG A 201 0.54 -10.51 -14.39
CA ARG A 201 1.09 -11.19 -15.58
C ARG A 201 1.86 -12.46 -15.24
N TYR A 202 1.17 -13.45 -14.70
CA TYR A 202 1.75 -14.75 -14.31
C TYR A 202 2.67 -15.34 -15.38
N GLY A 203 3.89 -15.73 -14.97
CA GLY A 203 4.91 -16.33 -15.81
C GLY A 203 5.53 -15.38 -16.84
N GLN A 204 5.31 -14.06 -16.73
CA GLN A 204 5.87 -13.07 -17.65
C GLN A 204 6.81 -12.10 -16.93
N PRO A 205 7.93 -11.73 -17.57
CA PRO A 205 8.90 -10.82 -16.96
C PRO A 205 8.39 -9.38 -16.83
N SER A 206 7.29 -9.05 -17.51
CA SER A 206 6.71 -7.71 -17.50
C SER A 206 5.73 -7.44 -16.36
N GLY A 207 5.33 -8.45 -15.59
CA GLY A 207 4.41 -8.28 -14.47
C GLY A 207 5.11 -8.32 -13.11
N THR A 208 4.35 -8.10 -12.05
CA THR A 208 4.84 -8.23 -10.66
C THR A 208 5.28 -9.66 -10.34
N ASP A 209 4.86 -10.67 -11.13
CA ASP A 209 5.38 -12.05 -11.00
C ASP A 209 6.90 -12.14 -11.18
N ALA A 210 7.53 -11.16 -11.82
CA ALA A 210 8.98 -11.08 -11.92
C ALA A 210 9.67 -10.67 -10.61
N VAL A 211 8.94 -10.04 -9.67
CA VAL A 211 9.48 -9.58 -8.39
C VAL A 211 9.43 -10.73 -7.38
N ARG A 212 10.44 -11.60 -7.45
CA ARG A 212 10.50 -12.86 -6.70
C ARG A 212 11.64 -12.86 -5.69
N ALA A 213 11.39 -13.48 -4.53
CA ALA A 213 12.43 -13.87 -3.59
C ALA A 213 12.62 -15.39 -3.63
N THR A 214 13.87 -15.83 -3.58
CA THR A 214 14.19 -17.27 -3.42
C THR A 214 14.20 -17.63 -1.94
N LEU A 215 13.97 -18.90 -1.63
CA LEU A 215 14.06 -19.40 -0.26
C LEU A 215 15.45 -19.17 0.35
N ASP A 216 16.49 -19.27 -0.47
CA ASP A 216 17.86 -19.07 -0.01
C ASP A 216 18.16 -17.60 0.28
N GLU A 217 17.70 -16.66 -0.56
CA GLU A 217 17.76 -15.21 -0.27
C GLU A 217 17.08 -14.91 1.07
N ILE A 218 15.87 -15.42 1.28
CA ILE A 218 15.10 -15.20 2.51
C ILE A 218 15.81 -15.77 3.73
N ARG A 219 16.31 -17.02 3.67
CA ARG A 219 17.05 -17.65 4.78
C ARG A 219 18.35 -16.94 5.12
N GLN A 220 18.99 -16.35 4.13
CA GLN A 220 20.29 -15.70 4.30
C GLN A 220 20.14 -14.26 4.80
N ILE A 221 19.12 -13.53 4.34
CA ILE A 221 19.00 -12.08 4.54
C ILE A 221 18.04 -11.75 5.69
N MET A 222 16.90 -12.43 5.79
CA MET A 222 15.80 -12.02 6.66
C MET A 222 15.93 -12.32 8.16
N PRO A 223 16.67 -13.34 8.64
CA PRO A 223 16.73 -13.66 10.06
C PRO A 223 17.07 -12.43 10.92
N GLY A 224 16.24 -12.18 11.95
CA GLY A 224 16.42 -11.10 12.91
C GLY A 224 16.15 -9.69 12.36
N LYS A 225 15.66 -9.51 11.12
CA LYS A 225 15.37 -8.20 10.55
C LYS A 225 14.03 -7.63 11.03
N GLY A 226 13.98 -6.31 11.08
CA GLY A 226 12.87 -5.54 11.66
C GLY A 226 13.06 -5.28 13.15
N PRO A 227 12.15 -4.50 13.77
CA PRO A 227 12.18 -4.23 15.21
C PRO A 227 11.96 -5.53 16.00
N LYS A 228 12.58 -5.62 17.17
CA LYS A 228 12.37 -6.73 18.09
C LYS A 228 11.20 -6.42 19.02
N VAL A 229 10.13 -7.21 18.94
CA VAL A 229 8.94 -7.07 19.78
C VAL A 229 8.93 -8.03 20.97
N SER A 230 8.25 -7.65 22.04
CA SER A 230 8.07 -8.44 23.26
C SER A 230 6.68 -8.17 23.84
N PRO A 231 5.93 -9.22 24.24
CA PRO A 231 6.25 -10.64 24.09
C PRO A 231 6.29 -11.07 22.63
N PRO A 232 6.90 -12.21 22.33
CA PRO A 232 6.89 -12.80 20.98
C PRO A 232 5.47 -13.00 20.46
N VAL A 233 5.33 -13.07 19.16
CA VAL A 233 4.04 -13.20 18.45
C VAL A 233 3.95 -14.60 17.86
N THR A 234 2.84 -15.31 18.13
CA THR A 234 2.58 -16.63 17.55
C THR A 234 2.28 -16.50 16.06
N GLY A 235 3.05 -17.18 15.22
CA GLY A 235 2.85 -17.22 13.77
C GLY A 235 1.63 -18.04 13.35
N ARG A 236 1.10 -17.78 12.14
CA ARG A 236 -0.09 -18.48 11.62
C ARG A 236 0.12 -20.00 11.42
N HIS A 237 1.36 -20.41 11.24
CA HIS A 237 1.76 -21.84 11.13
C HIS A 237 2.33 -22.37 12.44
N GLY A 238 2.10 -21.69 13.58
CA GLY A 238 2.75 -21.97 14.85
C GLY A 238 4.14 -21.34 14.96
N GLY A 239 4.82 -21.57 16.08
CA GLY A 239 6.09 -20.93 16.40
C GLY A 239 5.91 -19.53 17.00
N GLU A 240 6.96 -19.05 17.66
CA GLU A 240 6.99 -17.75 18.32
C GLU A 240 8.05 -16.86 17.67
N PHE A 241 7.69 -15.66 17.27
CA PHE A 241 8.54 -14.74 16.52
C PHE A 241 8.65 -13.40 17.23
N SER A 242 9.86 -12.87 17.30
CA SER A 242 10.11 -11.53 17.86
C SER A 242 10.43 -10.49 16.79
N THR A 243 10.66 -10.90 15.54
CA THR A 243 10.91 -10.00 14.41
C THR A 243 10.09 -10.43 13.19
N PHE A 244 9.78 -9.48 12.33
CA PHE A 244 9.15 -9.80 11.04
C PHE A 244 10.05 -10.69 10.17
N GLY A 245 11.37 -10.45 10.20
CA GLY A 245 12.31 -11.23 9.40
C GLY A 245 12.31 -12.72 9.72
N ASP A 246 12.25 -13.09 11.01
CA ASP A 246 12.13 -14.49 11.42
C ASP A 246 10.78 -15.08 11.00
N TYR A 247 9.70 -14.30 11.08
CA TYR A 247 8.39 -14.70 10.60
C TYR A 247 8.36 -14.90 9.09
N SER A 248 9.01 -14.02 8.31
CA SER A 248 9.18 -14.16 6.86
C SER A 248 9.80 -15.48 6.47
N VAL A 249 10.86 -15.90 7.19
CA VAL A 249 11.49 -17.23 6.98
C VAL A 249 10.47 -18.35 7.18
N SER A 250 9.68 -18.27 8.26
CA SER A 250 8.63 -19.28 8.54
C SER A 250 7.56 -19.29 7.44
N LEU A 251 7.11 -18.15 6.95
CA LEU A 251 6.14 -18.06 5.85
C LEU A 251 6.67 -18.76 4.59
N PHE A 252 7.91 -18.49 4.18
CA PHE A 252 8.53 -19.11 3.01
C PHE A 252 8.75 -20.63 3.17
N GLN A 253 8.94 -21.11 4.39
CA GLN A 253 9.08 -22.54 4.68
C GLN A 253 7.76 -23.30 4.64
N ASN A 254 6.63 -22.61 4.78
CA ASN A 254 5.29 -23.19 4.87
C ASN A 254 4.42 -22.93 3.65
N ILE A 255 4.98 -22.43 2.55
CA ILE A 255 4.27 -22.18 1.31
C ILE A 255 4.84 -23.02 0.16
N ARG A 256 4.01 -23.27 -0.86
CA ARG A 256 4.49 -23.89 -2.10
C ARG A 256 5.36 -22.89 -2.88
N LEU A 257 6.61 -23.23 -3.10
CA LEU A 257 7.55 -22.49 -3.94
C LEU A 257 7.54 -23.01 -5.37
N HIS A 258 7.97 -22.17 -6.31
CA HIS A 258 7.98 -22.45 -7.74
C HIS A 258 9.32 -22.10 -8.36
N GLY A 259 9.66 -22.79 -9.48
CA GLY A 259 10.87 -22.53 -10.26
C GLY A 259 12.13 -23.19 -9.70
N ASP A 260 13.23 -22.96 -10.38
CA ASP A 260 14.58 -23.36 -10.00
C ASP A 260 15.51 -22.14 -10.19
N PRO A 261 16.04 -21.55 -9.11
CA PRO A 261 15.85 -21.94 -7.70
C PRO A 261 14.40 -21.74 -7.18
N PRO A 262 13.99 -22.49 -6.12
CA PRO A 262 12.67 -22.38 -5.52
C PRO A 262 12.40 -20.95 -5.01
N SER A 263 11.32 -20.32 -5.45
CA SER A 263 11.02 -18.92 -5.19
C SER A 263 9.52 -18.65 -5.09
N ARG A 264 9.16 -17.49 -4.50
CA ARG A 264 7.80 -16.96 -4.49
C ARG A 264 7.80 -15.50 -4.96
N ALA A 265 6.83 -15.13 -5.78
CA ALA A 265 6.63 -13.73 -6.14
C ALA A 265 6.07 -12.96 -4.93
N LEU A 266 6.55 -11.74 -4.76
CA LEU A 266 6.06 -10.75 -3.78
C LEU A 266 5.23 -9.71 -4.54
N PHE A 267 4.10 -10.17 -5.09
CA PHE A 267 3.24 -9.37 -5.96
C PHE A 267 2.83 -8.06 -5.30
N ASP A 268 2.30 -8.13 -4.10
CA ASP A 268 1.74 -7.01 -3.34
C ASP A 268 2.81 -6.01 -2.92
N MET A 269 3.97 -6.52 -2.51
CA MET A 269 5.11 -5.69 -2.16
C MET A 269 5.60 -4.87 -3.36
N ALA A 270 5.52 -5.40 -4.58
CA ALA A 270 5.85 -4.66 -5.80
C ALA A 270 4.89 -3.49 -6.06
N ALA A 271 3.61 -3.61 -5.68
CA ALA A 271 2.66 -2.50 -5.76
C ALA A 271 3.01 -1.37 -4.77
N VAL A 272 3.42 -1.71 -3.54
CA VAL A 272 3.95 -0.71 -2.59
C VAL A 272 5.19 -0.03 -3.15
N ALA A 273 6.08 -0.80 -3.79
CA ALA A 273 7.35 -0.30 -4.31
C ALA A 273 7.16 0.77 -5.40
N ILE A 274 6.22 0.60 -6.32
CA ILE A 274 5.96 1.61 -7.38
C ILE A 274 5.25 2.86 -6.85
N VAL A 275 4.48 2.75 -5.77
CA VAL A 275 3.95 3.94 -5.09
C VAL A 275 5.07 4.73 -4.42
N LYS A 276 6.06 4.05 -3.84
CA LYS A 276 7.26 4.66 -3.27
C LYS A 276 8.15 5.31 -4.33
N ASN A 277 8.43 4.59 -5.40
CA ASN A 277 9.29 5.06 -6.49
C ASN A 277 8.76 4.56 -7.84
N PRO A 278 8.05 5.43 -8.59
CA PRO A 278 7.48 5.08 -9.88
C PRO A 278 8.52 4.74 -10.97
N ASP A 279 9.78 5.12 -10.79
CA ASP A 279 10.84 4.80 -11.74
C ASP A 279 11.22 3.30 -11.78
N TRP A 280 10.69 2.53 -10.83
CA TRP A 280 10.93 1.08 -10.77
C TRP A 280 9.97 0.24 -11.63
N ALA A 281 9.08 0.89 -12.37
CA ALA A 281 8.23 0.25 -13.36
C ALA A 281 7.86 1.22 -14.49
N THR A 282 7.23 0.71 -15.54
CA THR A 282 6.78 1.51 -16.67
C THR A 282 5.29 1.78 -16.57
N ALA A 283 4.88 3.04 -16.51
CA ALA A 283 3.50 3.46 -16.56
C ALA A 283 3.01 3.52 -18.02
N VAL A 284 1.93 2.79 -18.33
CA VAL A 284 1.32 2.73 -19.67
C VAL A 284 -0.13 3.21 -19.57
N PRO A 285 -0.44 4.46 -19.94
CA PRO A 285 -1.81 4.94 -19.98
C PRO A 285 -2.58 4.28 -21.14
N MET A 286 -3.83 3.88 -20.87
CA MET A 286 -4.71 3.29 -21.87
C MET A 286 -6.18 3.67 -21.63
N PRO A 287 -7.06 3.58 -22.66
CA PRO A 287 -8.49 3.64 -22.47
C PRO A 287 -8.98 2.55 -21.52
N ALA A 288 -9.83 2.89 -20.56
CA ALA A 288 -10.33 1.93 -19.59
C ALA A 288 -11.13 0.82 -20.29
N PRO A 289 -10.68 -0.45 -20.21
CA PRO A 289 -11.42 -1.59 -20.71
C PRO A 289 -12.58 -1.92 -19.77
N ILE A 290 -13.30 -3.00 -20.04
CA ILE A 290 -14.29 -3.60 -19.15
C ILE A 290 -14.15 -5.11 -19.15
N LEU A 291 -14.55 -5.79 -18.08
CA LEU A 291 -14.65 -7.23 -18.07
C LEU A 291 -16.06 -7.68 -18.44
N ARG A 292 -16.13 -8.59 -19.44
CA ARG A 292 -17.36 -9.30 -19.82
C ARG A 292 -17.06 -10.78 -19.88
N ASP A 293 -17.84 -11.60 -19.22
CA ASP A 293 -17.67 -13.05 -19.17
C ASP A 293 -16.22 -13.49 -18.83
N GLY A 294 -15.59 -12.79 -17.87
CA GLY A 294 -14.21 -13.04 -17.43
C GLY A 294 -13.13 -12.62 -18.43
N GLN A 295 -13.49 -11.97 -19.54
CA GLN A 295 -12.56 -11.47 -20.56
C GLN A 295 -12.48 -9.96 -20.56
N TRP A 296 -11.29 -9.44 -20.83
CA TRP A 296 -11.10 -8.04 -21.12
C TRP A 296 -11.69 -7.69 -22.48
N THR A 297 -12.54 -6.67 -22.49
CA THR A 297 -13.08 -6.05 -23.70
C THR A 297 -12.51 -4.65 -23.80
N GLU A 298 -11.70 -4.43 -24.79
CA GLU A 298 -11.11 -3.10 -25.05
C GLU A 298 -12.17 -2.12 -25.53
N ARG A 299 -12.00 -0.86 -25.15
CA ARG A 299 -12.84 0.26 -25.52
C ARG A 299 -11.95 1.42 -26.02
N PRO A 300 -11.35 1.32 -27.23
CA PRO A 300 -10.32 2.25 -27.69
C PRO A 300 -10.79 3.71 -27.73
N ASP A 301 -12.09 3.94 -27.96
CA ASP A 301 -12.69 5.29 -27.99
C ASP A 301 -13.18 5.77 -26.61
N ASN A 302 -12.96 5.00 -25.55
CA ASN A 302 -13.35 5.40 -24.21
C ASN A 302 -12.51 6.61 -23.77
N PRO A 303 -13.12 7.77 -23.43
CA PRO A 303 -12.39 8.92 -22.95
C PRO A 303 -11.75 8.67 -21.57
N ARG A 304 -12.32 7.77 -20.77
CA ARG A 304 -11.80 7.33 -19.48
C ARG A 304 -10.47 6.64 -19.68
N LYS A 305 -9.43 7.11 -18.98
CA LYS A 305 -8.08 6.51 -19.00
C LYS A 305 -7.77 5.87 -17.65
N ILE A 306 -7.01 4.77 -17.72
CA ILE A 306 -6.35 4.13 -16.59
C ILE A 306 -4.86 3.98 -16.89
N VAL A 307 -4.07 3.63 -15.88
CA VAL A 307 -2.64 3.34 -16.06
C VAL A 307 -2.38 1.87 -15.74
N LEU A 308 -1.65 1.19 -16.62
CA LEU A 308 -1.05 -0.11 -16.30
C LEU A 308 0.41 0.08 -15.94
N TRP A 309 0.82 -0.51 -14.83
CA TRP A 309 2.23 -0.61 -14.46
C TRP A 309 2.78 -1.96 -14.91
N GLU A 310 3.91 -1.92 -15.60
CA GLU A 310 4.58 -3.10 -16.15
C GLU A 310 6.11 -2.93 -16.17
N ASN A 311 6.85 -4.01 -16.50
CA ASN A 311 8.32 -4.01 -16.54
C ASN A 311 8.96 -3.58 -15.23
N PHE A 312 8.59 -4.26 -14.15
CA PHE A 312 9.08 -3.99 -12.80
C PHE A 312 10.59 -4.28 -12.67
N ASP A 313 11.36 -3.33 -12.18
CA ASP A 313 12.78 -3.52 -11.87
C ASP A 313 12.95 -4.35 -10.59
N ARG A 314 12.91 -5.70 -10.74
CA ARG A 314 13.13 -6.63 -9.62
C ARG A 314 14.37 -6.28 -8.82
N LYS A 315 15.47 -5.91 -9.49
CA LYS A 315 16.75 -5.70 -8.81
C LYS A 315 16.68 -4.49 -7.88
N ALA A 316 16.15 -3.38 -8.36
CA ALA A 316 15.97 -2.16 -7.55
C ALA A 316 14.97 -2.40 -6.41
N ILE A 317 13.80 -2.99 -6.71
CA ILE A 317 12.74 -3.28 -5.74
C ILE A 317 13.23 -4.20 -4.62
N MET A 318 13.86 -5.34 -4.96
CA MET A 318 14.33 -6.29 -3.96
C MET A 318 15.51 -5.76 -3.14
N ALA A 319 16.40 -4.96 -3.76
CA ALA A 319 17.50 -4.33 -3.04
C ALA A 319 16.96 -3.34 -1.98
N ASP A 320 16.01 -2.51 -2.34
CA ASP A 320 15.36 -1.57 -1.42
C ASP A 320 14.55 -2.31 -0.34
N PHE A 321 13.81 -3.34 -0.71
CA PHE A 321 13.08 -4.17 0.26
C PHE A 321 14.02 -4.71 1.35
N TYR A 322 15.12 -5.37 0.98
CA TYR A 322 16.06 -5.94 1.95
C TYR A 322 16.78 -4.87 2.76
N ASP A 323 17.10 -3.73 2.15
CA ASP A 323 17.67 -2.59 2.88
C ASP A 323 16.71 -2.08 3.95
N ARG A 324 15.43 -1.90 3.61
CA ARG A 324 14.39 -1.43 4.55
C ARG A 324 14.09 -2.41 5.66
N MET A 325 14.22 -3.72 5.43
CA MET A 325 14.11 -4.70 6.52
C MET A 325 15.20 -4.51 7.58
N GLN A 326 16.35 -3.99 7.21
CA GLN A 326 17.48 -3.73 8.13
C GLN A 326 17.50 -2.29 8.64
N HIS A 327 17.29 -1.31 7.76
CA HIS A 327 17.41 0.13 8.03
C HIS A 327 16.04 0.82 8.00
N TYR A 328 15.07 0.21 8.71
CA TYR A 328 13.69 0.66 8.69
C TYR A 328 13.51 2.05 9.33
N GLN A 329 12.55 2.77 8.77
CA GLN A 329 11.93 3.94 9.38
C GLN A 329 10.47 3.59 9.67
N LEU A 330 10.11 3.51 10.95
CA LEU A 330 8.75 3.09 11.30
C LEU A 330 7.71 4.13 10.86
N ALA A 331 6.66 3.65 10.21
CA ALA A 331 5.53 4.48 9.83
C ALA A 331 4.85 5.11 11.05
N SER A 332 4.26 6.25 10.84
CA SER A 332 3.37 6.90 11.80
C SER A 332 2.07 7.28 11.09
N PRO A 333 0.94 7.31 11.78
CA PRO A 333 -0.24 7.94 11.23
C PRO A 333 0.03 9.44 11.03
N PRO A 334 -0.66 10.09 10.08
CA PRO A 334 -0.59 11.54 9.94
C PRO A 334 -0.98 12.20 11.26
N PRO A 335 -0.47 13.42 11.55
CA PRO A 335 -0.89 14.18 12.73
C PRO A 335 -2.42 14.27 12.74
N GLU A 336 -3.04 14.05 13.91
CA GLU A 336 -4.48 14.25 14.04
C GLU A 336 -4.84 15.64 13.52
N VAL A 337 -5.69 15.68 12.49
CA VAL A 337 -6.28 16.92 12.03
C VAL A 337 -7.09 17.47 13.22
N ARG A 338 -6.63 18.53 13.85
CA ARG A 338 -7.36 19.19 14.91
C ARG A 338 -8.74 19.54 14.34
N ARG A 339 -9.77 18.81 14.78
CA ARG A 339 -11.13 19.20 14.50
C ARG A 339 -11.28 20.60 15.09
N THR A 340 -11.35 21.62 14.24
CA THR A 340 -11.89 22.92 14.64
C THR A 340 -13.33 22.61 15.03
N GLN A 341 -13.59 22.59 16.34
CA GLN A 341 -14.97 22.50 16.83
C GLN A 341 -15.76 23.67 16.23
N PRO A 342 -16.97 23.42 15.74
CA PRO A 342 -17.83 24.46 15.17
C PRO A 342 -18.19 25.55 16.20
#